data_fc76eefe3da4d6150f47e92eb8280dcc
#
_entry.id   fc76eefe3da4d6150f47e92eb8280dcc
#
_cell.length_a   1.000
_cell.length_b   1.000
_cell.length_c   1.000
_cell.angle_alpha   90.00
_cell.angle_beta   90.00
_cell.angle_gamma   90.00
#
_symmetry.space_group_name_H-M   'P 1'
#
loop_
_entity.id
_entity.type
_entity.pdbx_description
1 polymer ?
#
loop_
_entity_poly.entity_id
_entity_poly.type
_entity_poly.pdbx_seq_one_letter_code
_entity_poly.pdbx_strand_id
1 'polypeptide(L)'
;MIRKRLLVLSVISILIIQLYPVKINDSNDILFDSEFSEKYAIQYTDNHTIVEIGPLSRTAILEMPGGHNFSHKLPLVIALHGFTSSGSGVSSYFDLVDSVHENGHLLLRPDGTISASGQRYWNATDACCNVWGEEVDDVAWLTILINEAITYYGADSEGVILVGYSNGGFMAHRMACERGFMIRSAISLAGATYDDFTDCENTGTPNILQIHGELDSTIYYDGGAILGNEYPSASETVSYWANRSSCQSSSTLTTQYDFISGAENDTFVSEYLGCNSGNRVSLWSMPSEGHIPNIWTTSNHDFADEILDWGLSGYVPDSDGDGIRDDEDAFPN
;
A
#
# COMPACT_ATOMS: atom_id res chain seq x y z
N MET A 1 -19.07 -57.48 -23.82
CA MET A 1 -17.92 -56.54 -23.94
C MET A 1 -18.38 -55.18 -23.45
N ILE A 2 -18.23 -54.94 -22.14
CA ILE A 2 -18.73 -53.74 -21.46
C ILE A 2 -17.56 -52.79 -21.23
N ARG A 3 -17.54 -51.66 -21.91
CA ARG A 3 -16.53 -50.59 -21.70
C ARG A 3 -16.84 -49.83 -20.42
N LYS A 4 -15.98 -49.98 -19.41
CA LYS A 4 -15.95 -49.09 -18.23
C LYS A 4 -15.40 -47.75 -18.63
N ARG A 5 -16.19 -46.66 -18.53
CA ARG A 5 -15.72 -45.29 -18.56
C ARG A 5 -15.23 -44.94 -17.17
N LEU A 6 -13.94 -44.61 -17.06
CA LEU A 6 -13.36 -44.01 -15.89
C LEU A 6 -13.86 -42.56 -15.81
N LEU A 7 -14.60 -42.22 -14.76
CA LEU A 7 -14.90 -40.82 -14.38
C LEU A 7 -13.68 -40.28 -13.63
N VAL A 8 -13.01 -39.32 -14.22
CA VAL A 8 -12.03 -38.51 -13.50
C VAL A 8 -12.80 -37.46 -12.69
N LEU A 9 -12.89 -37.70 -11.39
CA LEU A 9 -13.37 -36.67 -10.44
C LEU A 9 -12.24 -35.66 -10.24
N SER A 10 -12.39 -34.48 -10.87
CA SER A 10 -11.60 -33.32 -10.50
C SER A 10 -12.06 -32.86 -9.12
N VAL A 11 -11.17 -32.94 -8.16
CA VAL A 11 -11.37 -32.36 -6.83
C VAL A 11 -11.27 -30.84 -6.99
N ILE A 12 -12.41 -30.18 -7.17
CA ILE A 12 -12.52 -28.73 -7.01
C ILE A 12 -12.44 -28.51 -5.51
N SER A 13 -11.34 -27.95 -5.05
CA SER A 13 -11.21 -27.42 -3.70
C SER A 13 -12.18 -26.25 -3.59
N ILE A 14 -13.35 -26.51 -3.05
CA ILE A 14 -14.28 -25.47 -2.65
C ILE A 14 -13.66 -24.81 -1.41
N LEU A 15 -13.08 -23.64 -1.62
CA LEU A 15 -12.75 -22.74 -0.53
C LEU A 15 -14.08 -22.37 0.12
N ILE A 16 -14.38 -22.94 1.27
CA ILE A 16 -15.54 -22.53 2.08
C ILE A 16 -15.19 -21.17 2.66
N ILE A 17 -15.52 -20.11 1.92
CA ILE A 17 -15.65 -18.78 2.51
C ILE A 17 -16.79 -18.92 3.52
N GLN A 18 -16.48 -18.90 4.80
CA GLN A 18 -17.49 -18.74 5.83
C GLN A 18 -18.13 -17.36 5.63
N LEU A 19 -19.20 -17.31 4.85
CA LEU A 19 -20.08 -16.16 4.78
C LEU A 19 -20.76 -16.04 6.15
N TYR A 20 -20.36 -15.07 6.92
CA TYR A 20 -21.08 -14.69 8.13
C TYR A 20 -22.45 -14.13 7.72
N PRO A 21 -23.53 -14.50 8.39
CA PRO A 21 -24.87 -14.05 8.02
C PRO A 21 -25.02 -12.56 8.31
N VAL A 22 -25.01 -11.75 7.26
CA VAL A 22 -25.46 -10.35 7.32
C VAL A 22 -26.99 -10.40 7.36
N LYS A 23 -27.61 -9.97 8.44
CA LYS A 23 -29.04 -9.73 8.50
C LYS A 23 -29.34 -8.32 8.02
N ILE A 24 -29.95 -8.19 6.87
CA ILE A 24 -30.49 -6.92 6.39
C ILE A 24 -31.88 -6.78 7.00
N ASN A 25 -32.11 -5.74 7.77
CA ASN A 25 -33.46 -5.32 8.18
C ASN A 25 -34.02 -4.36 7.13
N ASP A 26 -35.37 -4.28 7.04
CA ASP A 26 -36.13 -3.47 6.07
C ASP A 26 -35.88 -1.93 6.16
N SER A 27 -34.91 -1.48 6.93
CA SER A 27 -34.54 -0.07 7.12
C SER A 27 -33.17 0.32 6.55
N ASN A 28 -32.55 -0.47 5.71
CA ASN A 28 -31.20 -0.23 5.13
C ASN A 28 -30.07 0.03 6.15
N ASP A 29 -30.29 -0.14 7.45
CA ASP A 29 -29.24 -0.07 8.44
C ASP A 29 -28.53 -1.44 8.50
N ILE A 30 -27.27 -1.48 8.18
CA ILE A 30 -26.40 -2.65 8.40
C ILE A 30 -26.20 -2.75 9.92
N LEU A 31 -27.06 -3.52 10.57
CA LEU A 31 -26.83 -3.90 11.96
C LEU A 31 -25.78 -4.99 11.99
N PHE A 32 -24.56 -4.66 12.35
CA PHE A 32 -23.58 -5.67 12.74
C PHE A 32 -24.17 -6.52 13.87
N ASP A 33 -24.16 -7.83 13.69
CA ASP A 33 -24.60 -8.75 14.72
C ASP A 33 -23.77 -8.49 16.00
N SER A 34 -24.39 -8.59 17.16
CA SER A 34 -23.71 -8.41 18.45
C SER A 34 -22.50 -9.34 18.63
N GLU A 35 -22.49 -10.50 17.98
CA GLU A 35 -21.35 -11.41 17.91
C GLU A 35 -20.17 -10.80 17.10
N PHE A 36 -20.44 -9.95 16.09
CA PHE A 36 -19.38 -9.27 15.33
C PHE A 36 -18.71 -8.19 16.18
N SER A 37 -19.46 -7.43 16.96
CA SER A 37 -18.92 -6.39 17.85
C SER A 37 -18.14 -6.93 19.05
N GLU A 38 -18.43 -8.16 19.51
CA GLU A 38 -17.64 -8.83 20.56
C GLU A 38 -16.33 -9.43 20.01
N LYS A 39 -16.27 -9.73 18.71
CA LYS A 39 -15.12 -10.37 18.09
C LYS A 39 -14.02 -9.37 17.70
N TYR A 40 -14.39 -8.16 17.36
CA TYR A 40 -13.48 -7.07 16.99
C TYR A 40 -13.67 -5.92 17.97
N ALA A 41 -12.63 -5.62 18.78
CA ALA A 41 -12.68 -4.51 19.71
C ALA A 41 -12.78 -3.18 18.94
N ILE A 42 -14.01 -2.66 18.81
CA ILE A 42 -14.24 -1.34 18.19
C ILE A 42 -14.00 -0.30 19.27
N GLN A 43 -13.00 0.55 19.07
CA GLN A 43 -12.73 1.71 19.90
C GLN A 43 -13.25 2.96 19.18
N TYR A 44 -14.15 3.67 19.84
CA TYR A 44 -14.63 4.97 19.38
C TYR A 44 -13.87 6.07 20.11
N THR A 45 -13.24 6.96 19.37
CA THR A 45 -12.77 8.25 19.87
C THR A 45 -13.72 9.34 19.39
N ASP A 46 -13.58 10.56 19.89
CA ASP A 46 -14.47 11.67 19.51
C ASP A 46 -14.47 11.93 17.99
N ASN A 47 -13.40 11.56 17.29
CA ASN A 47 -13.21 11.85 15.85
C ASN A 47 -12.93 10.62 14.99
N HIS A 48 -12.61 9.44 15.54
CA HIS A 48 -12.20 8.27 14.77
C HIS A 48 -12.80 6.98 15.32
N THR A 49 -12.96 6.02 14.42
CA THR A 49 -13.32 4.64 14.74
C THR A 49 -12.14 3.74 14.43
N ILE A 50 -11.72 2.94 15.40
CA ILE A 50 -10.59 2.00 15.27
C ILE A 50 -11.13 0.59 15.41
N VAL A 51 -10.82 -0.27 14.44
CA VAL A 51 -11.19 -1.68 14.44
C VAL A 51 -9.98 -2.56 14.14
N GLU A 52 -10.01 -3.80 14.62
CA GLU A 52 -9.07 -4.83 14.17
C GLU A 52 -9.71 -5.64 13.03
N ILE A 53 -8.99 -5.79 11.92
CA ILE A 53 -9.44 -6.57 10.76
C ILE A 53 -8.45 -7.69 10.43
N GLY A 54 -8.88 -8.65 9.64
CA GLY A 54 -8.07 -9.79 9.19
C GLY A 54 -8.28 -11.06 10.00
N PRO A 55 -7.54 -12.14 9.67
CA PRO A 55 -7.63 -13.41 10.38
C PRO A 55 -7.23 -13.27 11.85
N LEU A 56 -7.94 -13.97 12.76
CA LEU A 56 -7.65 -13.93 14.22
C LEU A 56 -6.21 -14.31 14.59
N SER A 57 -5.54 -15.07 13.74
CA SER A 57 -4.13 -15.44 13.94
C SER A 57 -3.17 -14.27 13.66
N ARG A 58 -3.62 -13.26 12.90
CA ARG A 58 -2.84 -12.07 12.54
C ARG A 58 -3.79 -10.97 12.12
N THR A 59 -4.12 -10.07 13.01
CA THR A 59 -4.98 -8.91 12.76
C THR A 59 -4.17 -7.68 12.44
N ALA A 60 -4.84 -6.65 11.90
CA ALA A 60 -4.29 -5.33 11.67
C ALA A 60 -5.27 -4.26 12.13
N ILE A 61 -4.76 -3.10 12.47
CA ILE A 61 -5.55 -1.93 12.86
C ILE A 61 -6.02 -1.20 11.60
N LEU A 62 -7.33 -1.04 11.48
CA LEU A 62 -7.97 -0.13 10.53
C LEU A 62 -8.56 1.05 11.30
N GLU A 63 -8.17 2.24 10.92
CA GLU A 63 -8.65 3.50 11.47
C GLU A 63 -9.45 4.26 10.42
N MET A 64 -10.60 4.82 10.82
CA MET A 64 -11.59 5.42 9.94
C MET A 64 -12.07 6.75 10.53
N PRO A 65 -12.52 7.72 9.73
CA PRO A 65 -13.20 8.91 10.23
C PRO A 65 -14.37 8.56 11.14
N GLY A 66 -14.57 9.34 12.22
CA GLY A 66 -15.67 9.13 13.15
C GLY A 66 -17.02 9.28 12.46
N GLY A 67 -17.90 8.30 12.67
CA GLY A 67 -19.22 8.30 12.02
C GLY A 67 -19.19 7.98 10.52
N HIS A 68 -18.08 7.42 10.02
CA HIS A 68 -17.97 6.99 8.63
C HIS A 68 -19.13 6.07 8.23
N ASN A 69 -19.81 6.42 7.16
CA ASN A 69 -20.84 5.60 6.55
C ASN A 69 -20.19 4.68 5.50
N PHE A 70 -20.21 3.39 5.71
CA PHE A 70 -19.53 2.40 4.87
C PHE A 70 -20.08 2.30 3.42
N SER A 71 -21.20 2.93 3.12
CA SER A 71 -21.64 3.11 1.74
C SER A 71 -20.88 4.21 1.02
N HIS A 72 -20.32 5.21 1.74
CA HIS A 72 -19.39 6.17 1.17
C HIS A 72 -18.04 5.51 0.99
N LYS A 73 -17.47 5.62 -0.21
CA LYS A 73 -16.18 5.02 -0.53
C LYS A 73 -15.06 6.02 -0.29
N LEU A 74 -14.08 5.60 0.51
CA LEU A 74 -12.92 6.43 0.87
C LEU A 74 -11.62 5.76 0.45
N PRO A 75 -10.60 6.51 0.03
CA PRO A 75 -9.27 5.98 -0.21
C PRO A 75 -8.74 5.21 1.00
N LEU A 76 -8.00 4.13 0.72
CA LEU A 76 -7.36 3.30 1.73
C LEU A 76 -5.85 3.48 1.67
N VAL A 77 -5.26 4.06 2.71
CA VAL A 77 -3.82 4.18 2.89
C VAL A 77 -3.31 3.03 3.74
N ILE A 78 -2.30 2.31 3.28
CA ILE A 78 -1.71 1.15 3.96
C ILE A 78 -0.27 1.46 4.30
N ALA A 79 0.04 1.54 5.59
CA ALA A 79 1.36 1.88 6.11
C ALA A 79 2.23 0.62 6.32
N LEU A 80 3.26 0.42 5.51
CA LEU A 80 4.16 -0.73 5.54
C LEU A 80 5.49 -0.35 6.19
N HIS A 81 5.73 -0.87 7.39
CA HIS A 81 6.87 -0.50 8.23
C HIS A 81 8.21 -1.08 7.75
N GLY A 82 9.30 -0.46 8.16
CA GLY A 82 10.67 -0.96 7.99
C GLY A 82 10.98 -2.15 8.90
N PHE A 83 12.10 -2.82 8.63
CA PHE A 83 12.58 -3.94 9.43
C PHE A 83 12.65 -3.59 10.91
N THR A 84 12.15 -4.47 11.78
CA THR A 84 12.04 -4.33 13.25
C THR A 84 11.06 -3.26 13.76
N SER A 85 10.40 -2.51 12.90
CA SER A 85 9.44 -1.47 13.24
C SER A 85 8.00 -2.03 13.39
N SER A 86 6.99 -1.17 13.29
CA SER A 86 5.57 -1.50 13.39
C SER A 86 4.74 -0.58 12.49
N GLY A 87 3.49 -0.97 12.21
CA GLY A 87 2.54 -0.13 11.48
C GLY A 87 2.33 1.23 12.15
N SER A 88 2.24 1.28 13.48
CA SER A 88 2.19 2.55 14.22
C SER A 88 3.48 3.36 14.10
N GLY A 89 4.64 2.69 14.14
CA GLY A 89 5.94 3.36 14.02
C GLY A 89 6.12 4.05 12.67
N VAL A 90 5.79 3.37 11.57
CA VAL A 90 5.89 3.96 10.23
C VAL A 90 4.83 5.05 9.99
N SER A 91 3.62 4.88 10.53
CA SER A 91 2.58 5.91 10.43
C SER A 91 2.98 7.20 11.14
N SER A 92 3.62 7.09 12.31
CA SER A 92 4.18 8.26 13.01
C SER A 92 5.39 8.85 12.29
N TYR A 93 6.21 8.02 11.65
CA TYR A 93 7.38 8.50 10.92
C TYR A 93 6.99 9.36 9.70
N PHE A 94 5.96 8.95 8.98
CA PHE A 94 5.44 9.70 7.83
C PHE A 94 4.43 10.79 8.20
N ASP A 95 3.99 10.86 9.46
CA ASP A 95 2.87 11.68 9.92
C ASP A 95 1.53 11.35 9.23
N LEU A 96 1.34 10.08 8.86
CA LEU A 96 0.16 9.63 8.11
C LEU A 96 -1.14 9.76 8.90
N VAL A 97 -1.10 9.71 10.23
CA VAL A 97 -2.32 9.72 11.03
C VAL A 97 -3.06 11.04 10.86
N ASP A 98 -2.35 12.15 11.02
CA ASP A 98 -2.94 13.49 10.92
C ASP A 98 -3.37 13.77 9.47
N SER A 99 -2.50 13.51 8.48
CA SER A 99 -2.82 13.70 7.07
C SER A 99 -4.03 12.88 6.61
N VAL A 100 -4.10 11.59 6.96
CA VAL A 100 -5.22 10.71 6.60
C VAL A 100 -6.54 11.20 7.24
N HIS A 101 -6.48 11.67 8.48
CA HIS A 101 -7.66 12.17 9.18
C HIS A 101 -8.17 13.51 8.60
N GLU A 102 -7.27 14.41 8.29
CA GLU A 102 -7.63 15.72 7.70
C GLU A 102 -8.25 15.54 6.31
N ASN A 103 -7.75 14.58 5.54
CA ASN A 103 -8.25 14.28 4.19
C ASN A 103 -9.40 13.27 4.15
N GLY A 104 -9.82 12.74 5.31
CA GLY A 104 -10.97 11.83 5.40
C GLY A 104 -10.74 10.46 4.77
N HIS A 105 -9.51 9.94 4.81
CA HIS A 105 -9.16 8.62 4.28
C HIS A 105 -9.24 7.53 5.35
N LEU A 106 -9.13 6.27 4.93
CA LEU A 106 -8.95 5.11 5.82
C LEU A 106 -7.46 4.83 5.98
N LEU A 107 -7.02 4.50 7.21
CA LEU A 107 -5.62 4.14 7.48
C LEU A 107 -5.54 2.70 8.00
N LEU A 108 -4.90 1.83 7.23
CA LEU A 108 -4.58 0.46 7.63
C LEU A 108 -3.12 0.37 8.07
N ARG A 109 -2.90 -0.09 9.31
CA ARG A 109 -1.58 -0.21 9.95
C ARG A 109 -1.25 -1.67 10.26
N PRO A 110 -0.90 -2.47 9.26
CA PRO A 110 -0.56 -3.87 9.47
C PRO A 110 0.84 -4.02 10.07
N ASP A 111 1.01 -5.05 10.89
CA ASP A 111 2.32 -5.46 11.42
C ASP A 111 2.84 -6.68 10.65
N GLY A 112 4.08 -6.63 10.20
CA GLY A 112 4.78 -7.73 9.57
C GLY A 112 4.96 -8.93 10.49
N THR A 113 5.37 -10.05 9.92
CA THR A 113 5.63 -11.28 10.67
C THR A 113 6.76 -11.10 11.69
N ILE A 114 6.66 -11.76 12.84
CA ILE A 114 7.73 -11.81 13.84
C ILE A 114 8.54 -13.09 13.60
N SER A 115 9.84 -12.95 13.31
CA SER A 115 10.75 -14.06 13.14
C SER A 115 10.99 -14.81 14.46
N ALA A 116 11.57 -15.99 14.37
CA ALA A 116 12.00 -16.77 15.53
C ALA A 116 12.98 -16.01 16.47
N SER A 117 13.69 -15.00 15.95
CA SER A 117 14.58 -14.12 16.72
C SER A 117 13.89 -12.87 17.30
N GLY A 118 12.57 -12.75 17.10
CA GLY A 118 11.76 -11.65 17.65
C GLY A 118 11.79 -10.37 16.83
N GLN A 119 12.30 -10.41 15.60
CA GLN A 119 12.35 -9.26 14.70
C GLN A 119 11.14 -9.26 13.78
N ARG A 120 10.48 -8.12 13.66
CA ARG A 120 9.35 -7.96 12.75
C ARG A 120 9.84 -7.61 11.35
N TYR A 121 9.26 -8.26 10.33
CA TYR A 121 9.68 -8.09 8.94
C TYR A 121 8.54 -8.40 7.95
N TRP A 122 8.72 -7.96 6.73
CA TRP A 122 7.96 -8.37 5.56
C TRP A 122 8.81 -9.34 4.72
N ASN A 123 8.21 -10.44 4.29
CA ASN A 123 8.75 -11.27 3.23
C ASN A 123 8.51 -10.56 1.89
N ALA A 124 9.41 -9.64 1.54
CA ALA A 124 9.26 -8.78 0.38
C ALA A 124 9.93 -9.37 -0.88
N THR A 125 10.96 -8.74 -1.43
CA THR A 125 11.71 -9.28 -2.57
C THR A 125 12.80 -10.23 -2.09
N ASP A 126 13.51 -10.89 -3.00
CA ASP A 126 14.62 -11.80 -2.68
C ASP A 126 15.73 -11.11 -1.85
N ALA A 127 15.95 -9.82 -2.09
CA ALA A 127 16.92 -9.05 -1.35
C ALA A 127 16.48 -8.77 0.08
N CYS A 128 15.19 -8.61 0.38
CA CYS A 128 14.72 -8.13 1.68
C CYS A 128 13.32 -8.66 2.07
N CYS A 129 13.11 -9.06 3.31
CA CYS A 129 14.05 -9.22 4.41
C CYS A 129 13.83 -10.56 5.12
N ASN A 130 13.32 -11.57 4.42
CA ASN A 130 13.12 -12.92 4.95
C ASN A 130 14.45 -13.68 5.02
N VAL A 131 15.37 -13.19 5.82
CA VAL A 131 16.72 -13.77 5.95
C VAL A 131 16.74 -15.13 6.64
N TRP A 132 15.62 -15.57 7.21
CA TRP A 132 15.49 -16.87 7.87
C TRP A 132 14.91 -17.94 6.95
N GLY A 133 14.41 -17.57 5.76
CA GLY A 133 13.76 -18.50 4.84
C GLY A 133 12.45 -19.07 5.39
N GLU A 134 11.72 -18.29 6.19
CA GLU A 134 10.43 -18.71 6.74
C GLU A 134 9.34 -18.70 5.65
N GLU A 135 8.44 -19.70 5.69
CA GLU A 135 7.32 -19.78 4.76
C GLU A 135 6.21 -18.78 5.18
N VAL A 136 6.33 -17.53 4.73
CA VAL A 136 5.37 -16.46 5.03
C VAL A 136 4.83 -15.89 3.72
N ASP A 137 3.52 -15.79 3.61
CA ASP A 137 2.83 -15.17 2.49
C ASP A 137 2.18 -13.85 2.93
N ASP A 138 3.01 -12.79 3.01
CA ASP A 138 2.55 -11.46 3.34
C ASP A 138 1.66 -10.85 2.22
N VAL A 139 1.87 -11.25 0.96
CA VAL A 139 1.03 -10.80 -0.16
C VAL A 139 -0.40 -11.31 -0.01
N ALA A 140 -0.58 -12.61 0.28
CA ALA A 140 -1.90 -13.16 0.51
C ALA A 140 -2.58 -12.53 1.74
N TRP A 141 -1.83 -12.32 2.82
CA TRP A 141 -2.38 -11.70 4.02
C TRP A 141 -2.79 -10.24 3.80
N LEU A 142 -1.95 -9.41 3.18
CA LEU A 142 -2.31 -8.03 2.84
C LEU A 142 -3.49 -7.97 1.88
N THR A 143 -3.57 -8.92 0.92
CA THR A 143 -4.72 -9.05 0.03
C THR A 143 -6.03 -9.29 0.79
N ILE A 144 -6.00 -10.14 1.84
CA ILE A 144 -7.17 -10.38 2.70
C ILE A 144 -7.59 -9.09 3.40
N LEU A 145 -6.64 -8.35 3.99
CA LEU A 145 -6.94 -7.10 4.68
C LEU A 145 -7.55 -6.04 3.75
N ILE A 146 -7.00 -5.87 2.54
CA ILE A 146 -7.53 -4.94 1.54
C ILE A 146 -8.95 -5.32 1.15
N ASN A 147 -9.19 -6.59 0.83
CA ASN A 147 -10.52 -7.06 0.46
C ASN A 147 -11.54 -6.91 1.61
N GLU A 148 -11.12 -7.12 2.85
CA GLU A 148 -11.97 -6.93 4.02
C GLU A 148 -12.32 -5.44 4.21
N ALA A 149 -11.35 -4.53 4.07
CA ALA A 149 -11.57 -3.10 4.12
C ALA A 149 -12.53 -2.61 3.03
N ILE A 150 -12.37 -3.10 1.79
CA ILE A 150 -13.25 -2.77 0.67
C ILE A 150 -14.67 -3.32 0.91
N THR A 151 -14.78 -4.56 1.34
CA THR A 151 -16.07 -5.25 1.42
C THR A 151 -16.93 -4.75 2.59
N TYR A 152 -16.30 -4.46 3.73
CA TYR A 152 -17.05 -4.24 4.98
C TYR A 152 -16.88 -2.85 5.58
N TYR A 153 -15.84 -2.11 5.21
CA TYR A 153 -15.50 -0.84 5.87
C TYR A 153 -15.47 0.37 4.94
N GLY A 154 -15.99 0.23 3.72
CA GLY A 154 -16.14 1.36 2.80
C GLY A 154 -14.83 1.85 2.18
N ALA A 155 -13.78 1.03 2.13
CA ALA A 155 -12.61 1.37 1.32
C ALA A 155 -12.98 1.35 -0.17
N ASP A 156 -12.44 2.34 -0.92
CA ASP A 156 -12.59 2.38 -2.37
C ASP A 156 -11.55 1.48 -3.03
N SER A 157 -12.01 0.54 -3.87
CA SER A 157 -11.14 -0.36 -4.64
C SER A 157 -10.22 0.37 -5.63
N GLU A 158 -10.60 1.57 -6.06
CA GLU A 158 -9.83 2.41 -6.99
C GLU A 158 -8.87 3.36 -6.26
N GLY A 159 -8.97 3.46 -4.93
CA GLY A 159 -8.20 4.36 -4.07
C GLY A 159 -7.22 3.69 -3.12
N VAL A 160 -6.72 2.48 -3.41
CA VAL A 160 -5.79 1.76 -2.53
C VAL A 160 -4.36 2.24 -2.73
N ILE A 161 -3.75 2.83 -1.70
CA ILE A 161 -2.39 3.36 -1.70
C ILE A 161 -1.54 2.60 -0.69
N LEU A 162 -0.37 2.13 -1.11
CA LEU A 162 0.66 1.57 -0.23
C LEU A 162 1.72 2.64 0.04
N VAL A 163 2.04 2.88 1.31
CA VAL A 163 3.15 3.75 1.74
C VAL A 163 4.10 2.91 2.56
N GLY A 164 5.28 2.65 2.02
CA GLY A 164 6.26 1.75 2.61
C GLY A 164 7.61 2.42 2.86
N TYR A 165 8.23 2.05 3.99
CA TYR A 165 9.58 2.49 4.35
C TYR A 165 10.53 1.29 4.41
N SER A 166 11.72 1.38 3.80
CA SER A 166 12.77 0.36 3.87
C SER A 166 12.23 -1.03 3.47
N ASN A 167 12.23 -2.03 4.35
CA ASN A 167 11.59 -3.33 4.12
C ASN A 167 10.11 -3.20 3.67
N GLY A 168 9.36 -2.26 4.23
CA GLY A 168 7.98 -1.94 3.77
C GLY A 168 7.94 -1.34 2.38
N GLY A 169 8.98 -0.61 1.96
CA GLY A 169 9.14 -0.11 0.59
C GLY A 169 9.36 -1.25 -0.42
N PHE A 170 10.21 -2.23 -0.07
CA PHE A 170 10.35 -3.47 -0.85
C PHE A 170 9.01 -4.22 -0.93
N MET A 171 8.25 -4.26 0.19
CA MET A 171 6.94 -4.91 0.20
C MET A 171 5.90 -4.17 -0.65
N ALA A 172 5.95 -2.84 -0.71
CA ALA A 172 5.10 -2.06 -1.59
C ALA A 172 5.35 -2.41 -3.06
N HIS A 173 6.61 -2.54 -3.47
CA HIS A 173 6.97 -3.01 -4.82
C HIS A 173 6.51 -4.44 -5.08
N ARG A 174 6.67 -5.36 -4.12
CA ARG A 174 6.17 -6.73 -4.26
C ARG A 174 4.66 -6.77 -4.45
N MET A 175 3.90 -6.03 -3.65
CA MET A 175 2.45 -5.91 -3.82
C MET A 175 2.08 -5.32 -5.19
N ALA A 176 2.80 -4.31 -5.65
CA ALA A 176 2.60 -3.75 -6.98
C ALA A 176 2.87 -4.77 -8.10
N CYS A 177 3.83 -5.68 -7.92
CA CYS A 177 4.10 -6.79 -8.84
C CYS A 177 2.96 -7.83 -8.84
N GLU A 178 2.61 -8.35 -7.66
CA GLU A 178 1.74 -9.52 -7.55
C GLU A 178 0.25 -9.15 -7.44
N ARG A 179 -0.09 -7.90 -7.12
CA ARG A 179 -1.46 -7.39 -6.91
C ARG A 179 -1.69 -6.03 -7.54
N GLY A 180 -0.94 -5.69 -8.59
CA GLY A 180 -1.02 -4.39 -9.25
C GLY A 180 -2.42 -3.98 -9.69
N PHE A 181 -3.29 -4.94 -10.00
CA PHE A 181 -4.68 -4.69 -10.41
C PHE A 181 -5.58 -4.12 -9.30
N MET A 182 -5.18 -4.25 -8.04
CA MET A 182 -5.94 -3.74 -6.89
C MET A 182 -5.23 -2.58 -6.17
N ILE A 183 -4.09 -2.15 -6.70
CA ILE A 183 -3.27 -1.08 -6.12
C ILE A 183 -3.31 0.12 -7.07
N ARG A 184 -3.77 1.27 -6.57
CA ARG A 184 -3.68 2.52 -7.30
C ARG A 184 -2.26 3.03 -7.34
N SER A 185 -1.60 3.07 -6.19
CA SER A 185 -0.26 3.63 -6.06
C SER A 185 0.58 2.87 -5.05
N ALA A 186 1.83 2.61 -5.38
CA ALA A 186 2.84 2.10 -4.46
C ALA A 186 3.94 3.16 -4.27
N ILE A 187 4.06 3.64 -3.04
CA ILE A 187 4.99 4.68 -2.60
C ILE A 187 6.03 3.99 -1.72
N SER A 188 7.29 4.06 -2.13
CA SER A 188 8.41 3.39 -1.47
C SER A 188 9.48 4.42 -1.08
N LEU A 189 9.73 4.59 0.21
CA LEU A 189 10.88 5.32 0.72
C LEU A 189 11.98 4.32 1.09
N ALA A 190 13.16 4.47 0.48
CA ALA A 190 14.37 3.68 0.74
C ALA A 190 14.17 2.15 0.60
N GLY A 191 13.28 1.73 -0.31
CA GLY A 191 13.11 0.35 -0.75
C GLY A 191 13.63 0.17 -2.17
N ALA A 192 13.44 -1.02 -2.75
CA ALA A 192 13.70 -1.33 -4.15
C ALA A 192 12.78 -2.44 -4.65
N THR A 193 12.66 -2.59 -5.98
CA THR A 193 11.96 -3.73 -6.60
C THR A 193 12.90 -4.95 -6.72
N TYR A 194 12.50 -5.98 -7.45
CA TYR A 194 13.35 -7.13 -7.76
C TYR A 194 14.53 -6.70 -8.65
N ASP A 195 15.70 -7.31 -8.43
CA ASP A 195 16.87 -7.10 -9.28
C ASP A 195 16.64 -7.65 -10.70
N ASP A 196 16.22 -8.92 -10.80
CA ASP A 196 15.65 -9.44 -12.04
C ASP A 196 14.16 -9.09 -12.09
N PHE A 197 13.81 -8.06 -12.87
CA PHE A 197 12.41 -7.62 -12.97
C PHE A 197 11.50 -8.64 -13.68
N THR A 198 12.04 -9.73 -14.22
CA THR A 198 11.23 -10.85 -14.71
C THR A 198 10.57 -11.65 -13.59
N ASP A 199 11.09 -11.55 -12.36
CA ASP A 199 10.50 -12.14 -11.16
C ASP A 199 9.30 -11.34 -10.64
N CYS A 200 9.15 -10.10 -11.10
CA CYS A 200 8.01 -9.25 -10.79
C CYS A 200 6.82 -9.63 -11.69
N GLU A 201 5.83 -10.31 -11.13
CA GLU A 201 4.61 -10.67 -11.85
C GLU A 201 3.95 -9.42 -12.48
N ASN A 202 3.41 -9.57 -13.69
CA ASN A 202 2.73 -8.47 -14.37
C ASN A 202 1.22 -8.58 -14.16
N THR A 203 0.75 -8.16 -13.00
CA THR A 203 -0.68 -8.18 -12.65
C THR A 203 -1.37 -6.82 -12.84
N GLY A 204 -0.62 -5.79 -13.19
CA GLY A 204 -1.12 -4.42 -13.41
C GLY A 204 0.01 -3.40 -13.44
N THR A 205 -0.36 -2.15 -13.67
CA THR A 205 0.54 -1.02 -13.72
C THR A 205 0.08 0.09 -12.78
N PRO A 206 0.25 -0.05 -11.45
CA PRO A 206 -0.06 1.02 -10.51
C PRO A 206 0.86 2.24 -10.74
N ASN A 207 0.51 3.38 -10.16
CA ASN A 207 1.45 4.48 -10.02
C ASN A 207 2.60 4.08 -9.10
N ILE A 208 3.82 4.46 -9.44
CA ILE A 208 5.02 4.13 -8.65
C ILE A 208 5.76 5.40 -8.27
N LEU A 209 5.90 5.61 -6.97
CA LEU A 209 6.77 6.64 -6.42
C LEU A 209 7.90 5.98 -5.63
N GLN A 210 9.11 6.14 -6.11
CA GLN A 210 10.33 5.80 -5.37
C GLN A 210 10.91 7.09 -4.78
N ILE A 211 11.12 7.11 -3.47
CA ILE A 211 11.75 8.21 -2.73
C ILE A 211 13.03 7.66 -2.11
N HIS A 212 14.15 8.35 -2.25
CA HIS A 212 15.41 7.80 -1.78
C HIS A 212 16.45 8.89 -1.45
N GLY A 213 17.10 8.73 -0.30
CA GLY A 213 18.26 9.54 0.08
C GLY A 213 19.52 9.08 -0.68
N GLU A 214 20.22 10.00 -1.34
CA GLU A 214 21.42 9.64 -2.12
C GLU A 214 22.62 9.20 -1.24
N LEU A 215 22.58 9.54 0.05
CA LEU A 215 23.59 9.13 1.03
C LEU A 215 23.16 7.91 1.86
N ASP A 216 22.13 7.17 1.40
CA ASP A 216 21.69 5.97 2.08
C ASP A 216 22.80 4.92 2.13
N SER A 217 23.23 4.57 3.34
CA SER A 217 24.29 3.59 3.60
C SER A 217 23.76 2.22 4.04
N THR A 218 22.44 2.05 4.09
CA THR A 218 21.76 0.80 4.45
C THR A 218 21.20 0.13 3.20
N ILE A 219 20.36 0.84 2.45
CA ILE A 219 19.90 0.46 1.13
C ILE A 219 20.45 1.49 0.15
N TYR A 220 21.52 1.11 -0.53
CA TYR A 220 22.25 2.05 -1.37
C TYR A 220 21.39 2.60 -2.51
N TYR A 221 21.45 3.91 -2.69
CA TYR A 221 20.76 4.60 -3.80
C TYR A 221 21.16 4.04 -5.17
N ASP A 222 22.42 3.70 -5.34
CA ASP A 222 23.00 3.15 -6.58
C ASP A 222 22.83 1.63 -6.71
N GLY A 223 21.99 1.01 -5.86
CA GLY A 223 21.81 -0.43 -5.82
C GLY A 223 22.88 -1.15 -5.01
N GLY A 224 22.64 -2.41 -4.70
CA GLY A 224 23.55 -3.19 -3.85
C GLY A 224 23.06 -4.60 -3.59
N ALA A 225 23.52 -5.18 -2.48
CA ALA A 225 23.13 -6.52 -2.09
C ALA A 225 22.92 -6.64 -0.58
N ILE A 226 21.88 -7.40 -0.18
CA ILE A 226 21.64 -7.79 1.21
C ILE A 226 21.88 -9.29 1.32
N LEU A 227 22.88 -9.67 2.12
CA LEU A 227 23.29 -11.07 2.30
C LEU A 227 23.58 -11.83 0.99
N GLY A 228 23.99 -11.11 -0.06
CA GLY A 228 24.33 -11.69 -1.36
C GLY A 228 23.19 -11.71 -2.38
N ASN A 229 21.98 -11.27 -2.02
CA ASN A 229 20.89 -11.06 -2.96
C ASN A 229 20.89 -9.59 -3.41
N GLU A 230 21.01 -9.37 -4.70
CA GLU A 230 21.12 -8.04 -5.29
C GLU A 230 19.76 -7.33 -5.34
N TYR A 231 19.80 -6.00 -5.38
CA TYR A 231 18.66 -5.14 -5.61
C TYR A 231 19.09 -3.96 -6.51
N PRO A 232 18.20 -3.48 -7.39
CA PRO A 232 18.53 -2.42 -8.33
C PRO A 232 18.67 -1.06 -7.62
N SER A 233 19.31 -0.12 -8.29
CA SER A 233 19.35 1.28 -7.88
C SER A 233 17.94 1.91 -7.86
N ALA A 234 17.79 3.04 -7.19
CA ALA A 234 16.55 3.81 -7.20
C ALA A 234 16.13 4.20 -8.62
N SER A 235 17.10 4.58 -9.47
CA SER A 235 16.84 4.92 -10.87
C SER A 235 16.46 3.72 -11.73
N GLU A 236 17.07 2.55 -11.53
CA GLU A 236 16.69 1.31 -12.23
C GLU A 236 15.31 0.83 -11.80
N THR A 237 15.00 0.90 -10.49
CA THR A 237 13.68 0.59 -9.96
C THR A 237 12.59 1.33 -10.73
N VAL A 238 12.66 2.66 -10.83
CA VAL A 238 11.63 3.44 -11.57
C VAL A 238 11.70 3.21 -13.07
N SER A 239 12.89 2.96 -13.64
CA SER A 239 13.04 2.63 -15.06
C SER A 239 12.33 1.34 -15.44
N TYR A 240 12.42 0.30 -14.60
CA TYR A 240 11.69 -0.96 -14.80
C TYR A 240 10.18 -0.74 -14.83
N TRP A 241 9.65 0.01 -13.88
CA TRP A 241 8.23 0.35 -13.82
C TRP A 241 7.77 1.25 -14.97
N ALA A 242 8.59 2.23 -15.37
CA ALA A 242 8.32 3.09 -16.52
C ALA A 242 8.24 2.28 -17.83
N ASN A 243 9.15 1.33 -18.04
CA ASN A 243 9.11 0.42 -19.16
C ASN A 243 7.82 -0.43 -19.16
N ARG A 244 7.42 -0.97 -18.00
CA ARG A 244 6.18 -1.74 -17.83
C ARG A 244 4.94 -0.90 -18.16
N SER A 245 4.92 0.34 -17.70
CA SER A 245 3.83 1.30 -17.96
C SER A 245 3.92 1.95 -19.34
N SER A 246 4.89 1.54 -20.18
CA SER A 246 5.11 2.09 -21.53
C SER A 246 5.28 3.61 -21.54
N CYS A 247 5.94 4.15 -20.55
CA CYS A 247 6.29 5.57 -20.48
C CYS A 247 7.39 5.91 -21.48
N GLN A 248 7.73 7.19 -21.64
CA GLN A 248 8.90 7.64 -22.38
C GLN A 248 10.18 7.02 -21.77
N SER A 249 11.20 6.85 -22.60
CA SER A 249 12.44 6.14 -22.20
C SER A 249 13.34 6.89 -21.25
N SER A 250 13.02 8.14 -20.93
CA SER A 250 13.79 8.97 -20.00
C SER A 250 12.88 9.79 -19.11
N SER A 251 13.27 9.95 -17.85
CA SER A 251 12.61 10.86 -16.92
C SER A 251 12.99 12.31 -17.20
N THR A 252 12.16 13.21 -16.70
CA THR A 252 12.37 14.66 -16.78
C THR A 252 12.25 15.23 -15.36
N LEU A 253 13.21 16.09 -14.97
CA LEU A 253 13.09 16.87 -13.74
C LEU A 253 11.90 17.83 -13.87
N THR A 254 10.88 17.66 -13.01
CA THR A 254 9.62 18.39 -13.10
C THR A 254 9.48 19.45 -12.04
N THR A 255 9.87 19.16 -10.80
CA THR A 255 9.75 20.07 -9.66
C THR A 255 10.80 19.79 -8.60
N GLN A 256 10.83 20.60 -7.57
CA GLN A 256 11.62 20.44 -6.36
C GLN A 256 10.76 20.76 -5.17
N TYR A 257 10.97 20.02 -4.09
CA TYR A 257 10.30 20.24 -2.81
C TYR A 257 11.31 20.60 -1.73
N ASP A 258 10.81 21.14 -0.65
CA ASP A 258 11.53 21.52 0.57
C ASP A 258 10.89 20.76 1.74
N PHE A 259 11.33 19.51 1.98
CA PHE A 259 10.82 18.65 3.04
C PHE A 259 11.78 18.54 4.22
N ILE A 260 13.06 18.91 4.03
CA ILE A 260 14.10 18.70 5.02
C ILE A 260 14.42 20.02 5.72
N SER A 261 14.33 20.03 7.03
CA SER A 261 14.60 21.23 7.82
C SER A 261 15.98 21.82 7.58
N GLY A 262 16.02 23.09 7.17
CA GLY A 262 17.25 23.89 7.05
C GLY A 262 17.94 23.82 5.69
N ALA A 263 17.33 23.17 4.70
CA ALA A 263 17.75 23.22 3.31
C ALA A 263 16.63 23.82 2.45
N GLU A 264 16.97 24.41 1.31
CA GLU A 264 16.00 24.86 0.31
C GLU A 264 16.12 23.93 -0.91
N ASN A 265 14.96 23.49 -1.45
CA ASN A 265 14.91 22.60 -2.61
C ASN A 265 15.74 21.33 -2.42
N ASP A 266 15.46 20.60 -1.35
CA ASP A 266 16.21 19.42 -0.93
C ASP A 266 15.76 18.11 -1.58
N THR A 267 14.58 18.10 -2.24
CA THR A 267 14.02 16.93 -2.90
C THR A 267 13.75 17.22 -4.38
N PHE A 268 14.39 16.44 -5.25
CA PHE A 268 14.29 16.58 -6.70
C PHE A 268 13.35 15.55 -7.28
N VAL A 269 12.31 16.00 -7.97
CA VAL A 269 11.29 15.15 -8.59
C VAL A 269 11.62 14.91 -10.07
N SER A 270 11.87 13.67 -10.43
CA SER A 270 12.03 13.22 -11.81
C SER A 270 10.86 12.31 -12.19
N GLU A 271 10.10 12.66 -13.23
CA GLU A 271 8.97 11.89 -13.72
C GLU A 271 9.20 11.29 -15.09
N TYR A 272 8.70 10.08 -15.30
CA TYR A 272 8.54 9.48 -16.60
C TYR A 272 7.19 9.90 -17.17
N LEU A 273 7.21 10.53 -18.36
CA LEU A 273 6.02 11.10 -18.99
C LEU A 273 5.42 10.14 -20.03
N GLY A 274 4.16 10.38 -20.39
CA GLY A 274 3.50 9.69 -21.48
C GLY A 274 3.25 8.20 -21.23
N CYS A 275 3.09 7.80 -19.98
CA CYS A 275 2.75 6.43 -19.61
C CYS A 275 1.35 6.04 -20.09
N ASN A 276 1.15 4.75 -20.38
CA ASN A 276 -0.17 4.23 -20.74
C ASN A 276 -1.18 4.43 -19.59
N SER A 277 -2.44 4.59 -19.94
CA SER A 277 -3.56 4.71 -18.99
C SER A 277 -3.46 5.87 -17.99
N GLY A 278 -2.59 6.87 -18.27
CA GLY A 278 -2.39 8.00 -17.35
C GLY A 278 -1.60 7.66 -16.09
N ASN A 279 -0.97 6.50 -16.04
CA ASN A 279 -0.15 6.09 -14.91
C ASN A 279 1.03 7.04 -14.70
N ARG A 280 1.50 7.11 -13.47
CA ARG A 280 2.65 7.93 -13.06
C ARG A 280 3.78 7.05 -12.53
N VAL A 281 5.00 7.39 -12.93
CA VAL A 281 6.23 6.80 -12.39
C VAL A 281 7.21 7.91 -12.10
N SER A 282 7.58 8.07 -10.83
CA SER A 282 8.43 9.16 -10.36
C SER A 282 9.54 8.67 -9.43
N LEU A 283 10.67 9.35 -9.48
CA LEU A 283 11.75 9.26 -8.51
C LEU A 283 11.90 10.61 -7.80
N TRP A 284 11.81 10.58 -6.47
CA TRP A 284 12.14 11.72 -5.61
C TRP A 284 13.49 11.45 -4.95
N SER A 285 14.51 12.17 -5.39
CA SER A 285 15.87 12.05 -4.87
C SER A 285 16.16 13.11 -3.82
N MET A 286 16.73 12.70 -2.70
CA MET A 286 17.11 13.56 -1.58
C MET A 286 18.66 13.56 -1.43
N PRO A 287 19.39 14.47 -2.07
CA PRO A 287 20.86 14.40 -2.20
C PRO A 287 21.61 14.44 -0.88
N SER A 288 21.06 15.07 0.15
CA SER A 288 21.69 15.23 1.45
C SER A 288 21.27 14.21 2.48
N GLU A 289 20.32 13.32 2.16
CA GLU A 289 19.69 12.42 3.10
C GLU A 289 20.19 10.98 2.99
N GLY A 290 20.15 10.29 4.13
CA GLY A 290 20.50 8.87 4.25
C GLY A 290 19.26 7.97 4.27
N HIS A 291 19.37 6.81 4.96
CA HIS A 291 18.32 5.80 5.05
C HIS A 291 17.05 6.30 5.76
N ILE A 292 17.19 7.21 6.71
CA ILE A 292 16.09 7.78 7.49
C ILE A 292 16.09 9.30 7.27
N PRO A 293 15.54 9.79 6.14
CA PRO A 293 15.43 11.22 5.91
C PRO A 293 14.69 11.93 7.03
N ASN A 294 15.16 13.12 7.39
CA ASN A 294 14.49 13.93 8.41
C ASN A 294 13.34 14.75 7.80
N ILE A 295 12.28 14.05 7.40
CA ILE A 295 11.08 14.60 6.74
C ILE A 295 10.12 15.34 7.68
N TRP A 296 10.56 15.67 8.89
CA TRP A 296 9.74 16.16 10.00
C TRP A 296 9.75 17.66 10.04
N THR A 297 9.42 18.29 9.03
CA THR A 297 9.24 19.69 9.20
C THR A 297 8.74 20.43 8.09
N THR A 298 8.15 21.24 8.24
CA THR A 298 8.33 22.55 8.38
C THR A 298 7.94 23.46 7.33
N SER A 299 7.12 23.89 7.06
CA SER A 299 6.82 25.26 6.74
C SER A 299 5.97 25.47 5.49
N ASN A 300 6.04 24.64 4.49
CA ASN A 300 5.27 24.92 3.27
C ASN A 300 4.65 23.68 2.59
N HIS A 301 5.15 22.49 2.87
CA HIS A 301 4.60 21.23 2.33
C HIS A 301 4.68 20.16 3.40
N ASP A 302 3.54 19.61 3.77
CA ASP A 302 3.50 18.40 4.56
C ASP A 302 3.92 17.23 3.66
N PHE A 303 4.93 16.47 4.08
CA PHE A 303 5.42 15.34 3.30
C PHE A 303 4.35 14.27 3.10
N ALA A 304 3.55 14.00 4.13
CA ALA A 304 2.48 13.04 4.06
C ALA A 304 1.41 13.47 3.06
N ASP A 305 0.95 14.71 3.14
CA ASP A 305 -0.06 15.24 2.21
C ASP A 305 0.43 15.17 0.77
N GLU A 306 1.67 15.58 0.51
CA GLU A 306 2.22 15.59 -0.84
C GLU A 306 2.33 14.19 -1.45
N ILE A 307 2.77 13.18 -0.69
CA ILE A 307 2.86 11.80 -1.20
C ILE A 307 1.47 11.17 -1.39
N LEU A 308 0.48 11.54 -0.56
CA LEU A 308 -0.90 11.06 -0.72
C LEU A 308 -1.58 11.74 -1.90
N ASP A 309 -1.43 13.05 -2.07
CA ASP A 309 -1.91 13.79 -3.24
C ASP A 309 -1.29 13.25 -4.53
N TRP A 310 0.01 12.96 -4.51
CA TRP A 310 0.67 12.31 -5.63
C TRP A 310 0.05 10.93 -5.90
N GLY A 311 -0.17 10.13 -4.86
CA GLY A 311 -0.74 8.78 -4.94
C GLY A 311 -2.18 8.77 -5.45
N LEU A 312 -2.98 9.79 -5.11
CA LEU A 312 -4.36 9.96 -5.54
C LEU A 312 -4.51 10.78 -6.83
N SER A 313 -3.41 11.21 -7.46
CA SER A 313 -3.48 12.00 -8.69
C SER A 313 -4.38 11.32 -9.74
N GLY A 314 -5.39 12.07 -10.22
CA GLY A 314 -6.38 11.54 -11.16
C GLY A 314 -7.36 10.51 -10.55
N TYR A 315 -7.40 10.37 -9.23
CA TYR A 315 -8.45 9.65 -8.54
C TYR A 315 -9.73 10.51 -8.54
N VAL A 316 -10.84 9.89 -8.84
CA VAL A 316 -12.17 10.48 -8.72
C VAL A 316 -12.97 9.57 -7.81
N PRO A 317 -13.50 10.06 -6.69
CA PRO A 317 -14.29 9.23 -5.78
C PRO A 317 -15.59 8.74 -6.44
N ASP A 318 -16.16 7.69 -5.87
CA ASP A 318 -17.54 7.25 -6.02
C ASP A 318 -18.17 7.42 -4.63
N SER A 319 -18.63 8.65 -4.34
CA SER A 319 -18.94 9.06 -2.97
C SER A 319 -20.15 8.35 -2.38
N ASP A 320 -21.14 7.97 -3.19
CA ASP A 320 -22.33 7.25 -2.73
C ASP A 320 -22.23 5.73 -2.93
N GLY A 321 -21.22 5.26 -3.65
CA GLY A 321 -20.91 3.85 -3.83
C GLY A 321 -21.85 3.12 -4.79
N ASP A 322 -22.47 3.85 -5.72
CA ASP A 322 -23.39 3.28 -6.70
C ASP A 322 -22.69 2.68 -7.94
N GLY A 323 -21.38 2.88 -8.05
CA GLY A 323 -20.52 2.42 -9.13
C GLY A 323 -20.33 3.44 -10.25
N ILE A 324 -20.83 4.67 -10.07
CA ILE A 324 -20.64 5.79 -10.98
C ILE A 324 -19.75 6.81 -10.25
N ARG A 325 -18.65 7.23 -10.87
CA ARG A 325 -17.74 8.22 -10.27
C ARG A 325 -18.39 9.59 -10.20
N ASP A 326 -18.04 10.38 -9.19
CA ASP A 326 -18.62 11.70 -8.92
C ASP A 326 -18.58 12.66 -10.12
N ASP A 327 -17.59 12.55 -11.00
CA ASP A 327 -17.48 13.40 -12.20
C ASP A 327 -18.39 12.95 -13.36
N GLU A 328 -18.90 11.73 -13.32
CA GLU A 328 -19.84 11.15 -14.29
C GLU A 328 -21.25 11.00 -13.71
N ASP A 329 -21.40 11.13 -12.39
CA ASP A 329 -22.66 10.98 -11.69
C ASP A 329 -23.47 12.29 -11.66
N ALA A 330 -24.79 12.16 -11.94
CA ALA A 330 -25.73 13.28 -11.85
C ALA A 330 -26.14 13.60 -10.40
N PHE A 331 -25.90 12.69 -9.47
CA PHE A 331 -26.26 12.77 -8.05
C PHE A 331 -25.18 12.16 -7.15
N PRO A 332 -23.98 12.75 -7.08
CA PRO A 332 -22.81 12.12 -6.46
C PRO A 332 -22.88 12.06 -4.91
N ASN A 333 -24.03 12.41 -4.29
CA ASN A 333 -24.24 12.38 -2.83
C ASN A 333 -25.68 12.00 -2.50
#